data_7144459445c643861cb918bd0c090be1
#
_entry.id   7144459445c643861cb918bd0c090be1
#
_cell.length_a   1.000
_cell.length_b   1.000
_cell.length_c   1.000
_cell.angle_alpha   90.00
_cell.angle_beta   90.00
_cell.angle_gamma   90.00
#
_symmetry.space_group_name_H-M   'P 1'
#
loop_
_entity.id
_entity.type
_entity.pdbx_description
1 polymer ?
#
loop_
_entity_poly.entity_id
_entity_poly.type
_entity_poly.pdbx_seq_one_letter_code
_entity_poly.pdbx_strand_id
1 'polypeptide(L)'
;LVSEDDSGKWSIIIEEGGMIAMKFTNGYWQVREEITPLYAAEYADCRINGSELTVYAPGKHIASRGDGLNLGMLTVHLTSPMEDVIKVSVRHFEGVQYRGPFVEVAEENPNVRIEETEEEIVYQSGKTRAVIDKRPGSWGIRFCNGDRELTSTGFRNMAYMTNRDTGRHYTVEQLALDVDEYVYGLGERFTPFVKNGQTVEMWNEDGGTASEIAYKNI
;
A
#
# COMPACT_ATOMS: atom_id res chain seq x y z
N LEU A 1 -4.72 -7.42 -1.22
CA LEU A 1 -4.46 -6.28 -2.10
C LEU A 1 -5.39 -5.14 -1.71
N VAL A 2 -4.85 -3.96 -1.50
CA VAL A 2 -5.62 -2.75 -1.20
C VAL A 2 -5.47 -1.78 -2.35
N SER A 3 -6.59 -1.24 -2.86
CA SER A 3 -6.56 -0.24 -3.93
C SER A 3 -7.58 0.87 -3.68
N GLU A 4 -7.21 2.09 -4.01
CA GLU A 4 -8.09 3.26 -4.02
C GLU A 4 -8.18 3.77 -5.47
N ASP A 5 -9.38 4.15 -5.92
CA ASP A 5 -9.57 4.80 -7.21
C ASP A 5 -9.74 6.33 -7.05
N ASP A 6 -9.69 7.06 -8.17
CA ASP A 6 -9.83 8.52 -8.20
C ASP A 6 -11.15 9.05 -7.63
N SER A 7 -12.14 8.19 -7.43
CA SER A 7 -13.42 8.51 -6.78
C SER A 7 -13.39 8.32 -5.26
N GLY A 8 -12.26 7.85 -4.69
CA GLY A 8 -12.11 7.54 -3.28
C GLY A 8 -12.69 6.17 -2.90
N LYS A 9 -12.95 5.30 -3.88
CA LYS A 9 -13.45 3.94 -3.63
C LYS A 9 -12.29 3.00 -3.34
N TRP A 10 -12.32 2.36 -2.19
CA TRP A 10 -11.36 1.36 -1.75
C TRP A 10 -11.79 -0.04 -2.12
N SER A 11 -10.85 -0.86 -2.56
CA SER A 11 -11.06 -2.30 -2.75
C SER A 11 -9.96 -3.08 -2.05
N ILE A 12 -10.35 -4.04 -1.24
CA ILE A 12 -9.44 -4.97 -0.56
C ILE A 12 -9.69 -6.36 -1.14
N ILE A 13 -8.64 -6.97 -1.68
CA ILE A 13 -8.67 -8.31 -2.24
C ILE A 13 -7.81 -9.20 -1.35
N ILE A 14 -8.41 -10.21 -0.75
CA ILE A 14 -7.76 -11.17 0.13
C ILE A 14 -7.91 -12.54 -0.52
N GLU A 15 -6.81 -13.12 -0.98
CA GLU A 15 -6.82 -14.34 -1.79
C GLU A 15 -6.63 -15.61 -0.97
N GLU A 16 -7.50 -16.59 -1.17
CA GLU A 16 -7.25 -18.02 -1.07
C GLU A 16 -7.95 -18.73 -2.24
N GLY A 17 -7.19 -19.39 -3.09
CA GLY A 17 -7.51 -20.59 -3.88
C GLY A 17 -8.82 -20.68 -4.68
N GLY A 18 -9.51 -19.61 -5.01
CA GLY A 18 -10.71 -19.61 -5.83
C GLY A 18 -10.60 -18.70 -7.05
N MET A 19 -11.23 -19.06 -8.16
CA MET A 19 -11.30 -18.25 -9.39
C MET A 19 -12.20 -17.04 -9.14
N ILE A 20 -11.74 -16.07 -8.34
CA ILE A 20 -12.39 -14.77 -8.18
C ILE A 20 -11.81 -13.88 -9.27
N ALA A 21 -12.67 -13.21 -10.03
CA ALA A 21 -12.24 -12.24 -11.04
C ALA A 21 -11.54 -11.07 -10.35
N MET A 22 -10.21 -11.08 -10.38
CA MET A 22 -9.41 -10.02 -9.79
C MET A 22 -9.52 -8.75 -10.61
N LYS A 23 -9.52 -7.59 -9.94
CA LYS A 23 -9.71 -6.29 -10.58
C LYS A 23 -8.60 -5.97 -11.59
N PHE A 24 -7.35 -6.36 -11.28
CA PHE A 24 -6.17 -5.99 -12.04
C PHE A 24 -5.46 -7.16 -12.71
N THR A 25 -5.75 -8.40 -12.33
CA THR A 25 -5.06 -9.57 -12.84
C THR A 25 -6.03 -10.65 -13.33
N ASN A 26 -5.53 -11.49 -14.25
CA ASN A 26 -6.15 -12.74 -14.65
C ASN A 26 -5.41 -13.87 -13.92
N GLY A 27 -5.98 -14.39 -12.84
CA GLY A 27 -5.29 -15.32 -11.95
C GLY A 27 -4.26 -14.61 -11.07
N TYR A 28 -3.25 -15.32 -10.56
CA TYR A 28 -2.39 -14.84 -9.47
C TYR A 28 -1.40 -13.73 -9.85
N TRP A 29 -0.95 -13.65 -11.11
CA TRP A 29 0.16 -12.76 -11.48
C TRP A 29 0.04 -12.12 -12.87
N GLN A 30 -0.84 -12.58 -13.73
CA GLN A 30 -0.98 -12.04 -15.07
C GLN A 30 -1.82 -10.77 -15.04
N VAL A 31 -1.19 -9.63 -15.27
CA VAL A 31 -1.88 -8.35 -15.37
C VAL A 31 -2.82 -8.37 -16.59
N ARG A 32 -4.05 -7.88 -16.40
CA ARG A 32 -5.06 -7.78 -17.48
C ARG A 32 -4.59 -6.82 -18.55
N GLU A 33 -5.00 -7.06 -19.81
CA GLU A 33 -4.52 -6.29 -20.96
C GLU A 33 -4.82 -4.79 -20.85
N GLU A 34 -5.96 -4.42 -20.27
CA GLU A 34 -6.35 -3.03 -20.10
C GLU A 34 -5.58 -2.31 -18.98
N ILE A 35 -4.81 -3.01 -18.15
CA ILE A 35 -4.10 -2.44 -17.02
C ILE A 35 -2.64 -2.16 -17.37
N THR A 36 -2.20 -0.94 -17.11
CA THR A 36 -0.80 -0.53 -17.20
C THR A 36 -0.28 -0.30 -15.79
N PRO A 37 0.57 -1.20 -15.25
CA PRO A 37 1.14 -1.05 -13.92
C PRO A 37 2.44 -0.23 -13.95
N LEU A 38 2.64 0.58 -12.92
CA LEU A 38 3.91 1.17 -12.53
C LEU A 38 4.25 0.62 -11.15
N TYR A 39 5.07 -0.42 -11.08
CA TYR A 39 5.49 -1.02 -9.82
C TYR A 39 6.68 -0.27 -9.22
N ALA A 40 6.75 -0.15 -7.88
CA ALA A 40 8.00 0.19 -7.21
C ALA A 40 9.04 -0.90 -7.49
N ALA A 41 10.20 -0.53 -8.03
CA ALA A 41 11.23 -1.48 -8.44
C ALA A 41 12.45 -1.48 -7.52
N GLU A 42 12.77 -0.34 -6.94
CA GLU A 42 13.91 -0.18 -6.01
C GLU A 42 13.80 1.10 -5.20
N TYR A 43 14.64 1.23 -4.19
CA TYR A 43 14.94 2.48 -3.53
C TYR A 43 15.83 3.35 -4.44
N ALA A 44 15.51 4.62 -4.63
CA ALA A 44 16.37 5.55 -5.34
C ALA A 44 16.99 6.62 -4.43
N ASP A 45 16.16 7.22 -3.56
CA ASP A 45 16.57 8.29 -2.67
C ASP A 45 15.58 8.44 -1.53
N CYS A 46 15.95 9.18 -0.48
CA CYS A 46 15.03 9.54 0.58
C CYS A 46 15.22 10.98 1.08
N ARG A 47 14.22 11.47 1.77
CA ARG A 47 14.27 12.72 2.52
C ARG A 47 13.76 12.49 3.93
N ILE A 48 14.54 12.92 4.90
CA ILE A 48 14.16 12.91 6.32
C ILE A 48 13.88 14.36 6.73
N ASN A 49 12.69 14.58 7.29
CA ASN A 49 12.28 15.89 7.80
C ASN A 49 11.65 15.71 9.20
N GLY A 50 12.44 15.93 10.23
CA GLY A 50 12.03 15.67 11.61
C GLY A 50 11.66 14.19 11.82
N SER A 51 10.38 13.92 12.13
CA SER A 51 9.84 12.58 12.31
C SER A 51 9.25 11.95 11.04
N GLU A 52 9.38 12.62 9.90
CA GLU A 52 8.84 12.16 8.63
C GLU A 52 9.94 11.56 7.74
N LEU A 53 9.66 10.47 7.09
CA LEU A 53 10.50 9.85 6.08
C LEU A 53 9.75 9.81 4.75
N THR A 54 10.36 10.35 3.72
CA THR A 54 9.90 10.25 2.34
C THR A 54 10.88 9.40 1.54
N VAL A 55 10.40 8.36 0.88
CA VAL A 55 11.20 7.47 0.04
C VAL A 55 10.73 7.57 -1.41
N TYR A 56 11.66 7.63 -2.34
CA TYR A 56 11.41 7.69 -3.77
C TYR A 56 11.72 6.34 -4.40
N ALA A 57 10.69 5.71 -4.99
CA ALA A 57 10.76 4.39 -5.59
C ALA A 57 10.44 4.46 -7.10
N PRO A 58 11.46 4.35 -7.98
CA PRO A 58 11.25 4.35 -9.42
C PRO A 58 10.59 3.07 -9.91
N GLY A 59 9.93 3.16 -11.07
CA GLY A 59 9.21 2.04 -11.69
C GLY A 59 10.09 1.01 -12.41
N LYS A 60 11.39 1.23 -12.45
CA LYS A 60 12.40 0.27 -12.96
C LYS A 60 13.75 0.53 -12.33
N HIS A 61 14.63 -0.43 -12.42
CA HIS A 61 16.04 -0.27 -12.02
C HIS A 61 16.72 0.83 -12.83
N ILE A 62 17.45 1.72 -12.15
CA ILE A 62 18.23 2.81 -12.72
C ILE A 62 19.70 2.43 -12.72
N ALA A 63 20.18 1.88 -13.84
CA ALA A 63 21.60 1.53 -14.02
C ALA A 63 22.41 2.68 -14.64
N SER A 64 21.74 3.59 -15.34
CA SER A 64 22.40 4.69 -16.04
C SER A 64 21.54 5.96 -16.08
N ARG A 65 22.14 7.10 -16.40
CA ARG A 65 21.44 8.38 -16.54
C ARG A 65 20.28 8.33 -17.55
N GLY A 66 20.39 7.51 -18.61
CA GLY A 66 19.34 7.34 -19.61
C GLY A 66 18.09 6.65 -19.07
N ASP A 67 18.21 5.85 -18.02
CA ASP A 67 17.10 5.11 -17.43
C ASP A 67 16.13 6.01 -16.67
N GLY A 68 16.57 7.19 -16.23
CA GLY A 68 15.71 8.18 -15.56
C GLY A 68 14.76 8.94 -16.50
N LEU A 69 14.91 8.81 -17.83
CA LEU A 69 14.06 9.51 -18.77
C LEU A 69 12.68 8.86 -18.88
N ASN A 70 11.61 9.66 -18.73
CA ASN A 70 10.21 9.22 -18.77
C ASN A 70 9.89 8.09 -17.76
N LEU A 71 10.59 8.09 -16.65
CA LEU A 71 10.40 7.11 -15.59
C LEU A 71 9.34 7.59 -14.60
N GLY A 72 8.30 6.80 -14.41
CA GLY A 72 7.36 7.01 -13.31
C GLY A 72 8.00 6.71 -11.97
N MET A 73 7.62 7.46 -10.95
CA MET A 73 8.16 7.34 -9.59
C MET A 73 7.01 7.30 -8.58
N LEU A 74 7.09 6.38 -7.65
CA LEU A 74 6.24 6.37 -6.47
C LEU A 74 6.94 7.11 -5.33
N THR A 75 6.18 7.94 -4.63
CA THR A 75 6.61 8.64 -3.43
C THR A 75 5.93 8.01 -2.23
N VAL A 76 6.73 7.44 -1.34
CA VAL A 76 6.25 6.72 -0.15
C VAL A 76 6.57 7.55 1.08
N HIS A 77 5.54 7.98 1.80
CA HIS A 77 5.67 8.76 3.04
C HIS A 77 5.39 7.87 4.25
N LEU A 78 6.31 7.89 5.20
CA LEU A 78 6.14 7.24 6.49
C LEU A 78 6.05 8.32 7.56
N THR A 79 4.99 8.24 8.36
CA THR A 79 4.76 9.08 9.53
C THR A 79 4.25 8.22 10.69
N SER A 80 4.27 8.75 11.90
CA SER A 80 3.71 8.07 13.07
C SER A 80 2.72 9.00 13.76
N PRO A 81 1.42 8.72 13.70
CA PRO A 81 0.41 9.53 14.38
C PRO A 81 0.39 9.30 15.89
N MET A 82 0.83 8.12 16.34
CA MET A 82 0.91 7.73 17.75
C MET A 82 1.97 6.64 17.95
N GLU A 83 2.38 6.38 19.18
CA GLU A 83 3.35 5.34 19.50
C GLU A 83 2.90 3.96 19.00
N ASP A 84 3.81 3.17 18.50
CA ASP A 84 3.60 1.83 17.92
C ASP A 84 2.77 1.82 16.61
N VAL A 85 2.45 2.98 16.03
CA VAL A 85 1.71 3.08 14.77
C VAL A 85 2.57 3.72 13.68
N ILE A 86 2.69 3.07 12.55
CA ILE A 86 3.34 3.61 11.35
C ILE A 86 2.28 3.77 10.26
N LYS A 87 2.11 5.00 9.80
CA LYS A 87 1.26 5.34 8.67
C LYS A 87 2.12 5.38 7.42
N VAL A 88 1.75 4.60 6.41
CA VAL A 88 2.38 4.60 5.08
C VAL A 88 1.40 5.21 4.08
N SER A 89 1.87 6.21 3.34
CA SER A 89 1.09 6.84 2.26
C SER A 89 1.88 6.76 0.97
N VAL A 90 1.26 6.27 -0.10
CA VAL A 90 1.89 6.10 -1.41
C VAL A 90 1.26 7.05 -2.40
N ARG A 91 2.08 7.77 -3.15
CA ARG A 91 1.64 8.71 -4.19
C ARG A 91 2.42 8.46 -5.48
N HIS A 92 1.71 8.57 -6.60
CA HIS A 92 2.34 8.50 -7.91
C HIS A 92 3.11 9.79 -8.26
N PHE A 93 2.58 10.93 -7.82
CA PHE A 93 3.15 12.23 -8.13
C PHE A 93 2.92 13.22 -6.98
N GLU A 94 3.97 13.89 -6.54
CA GLU A 94 3.93 14.78 -5.38
C GLU A 94 3.26 16.16 -5.66
N GLY A 95 2.85 16.43 -6.87
CA GLY A 95 2.23 17.70 -7.28
C GLY A 95 0.71 17.80 -7.09
N VAL A 96 0.07 16.74 -6.59
CA VAL A 96 -1.38 16.73 -6.38
C VAL A 96 -1.73 17.45 -5.08
N GLN A 97 -2.71 18.34 -5.13
CA GLN A 97 -3.19 19.04 -3.95
C GLN A 97 -3.77 18.02 -2.95
N TYR A 98 -3.17 17.96 -1.77
CA TYR A 98 -3.65 17.13 -0.67
C TYR A 98 -5.00 17.66 -0.18
N ARG A 99 -6.03 16.84 -0.22
CA ARG A 99 -7.37 17.17 0.28
C ARG A 99 -7.54 16.77 1.73
N GLY A 100 -6.54 16.64 2.52
CA GLY A 100 -6.57 16.38 3.96
C GLY A 100 -7.53 15.27 4.41
N PRO A 101 -7.36 14.73 5.60
CA PRO A 101 -8.39 13.88 6.20
C PRO A 101 -9.61 14.73 6.55
N PHE A 102 -10.82 14.18 6.34
CA PHE A 102 -12.06 14.80 6.78
C PHE A 102 -12.23 14.80 8.31
N VAL A 103 -11.38 14.07 9.00
CA VAL A 103 -11.33 13.97 10.46
C VAL A 103 -9.94 14.34 10.91
N GLU A 104 -9.84 15.32 11.80
CA GLU A 104 -8.59 15.62 12.50
C GLU A 104 -8.29 14.47 13.46
N VAL A 105 -7.23 13.75 13.18
CA VAL A 105 -6.65 12.80 14.14
C VAL A 105 -5.71 13.61 15.02
N ALA A 106 -5.92 13.59 16.33
CA ALA A 106 -4.97 14.17 17.27
C ALA A 106 -3.63 13.44 17.09
N GLU A 107 -2.65 14.12 16.52
CA GLU A 107 -1.30 13.60 16.38
C GLU A 107 -0.63 13.73 17.75
N GLU A 108 -0.45 12.61 18.42
CA GLU A 108 0.56 12.52 19.47
C GLU A 108 1.91 12.65 18.76
N ASN A 109 2.84 13.38 19.34
CA ASN A 109 4.19 13.53 18.77
C ASN A 109 5.07 12.39 19.30
N PRO A 110 4.97 11.16 18.75
CA PRO A 110 5.72 10.03 19.27
C PRO A 110 7.21 10.23 19.00
N ASN A 111 8.02 9.63 19.86
CA ASN A 111 9.47 9.63 19.66
C ASN A 111 9.84 8.71 18.49
N VAL A 112 9.91 9.27 17.29
CA VAL A 112 10.31 8.55 16.08
C VAL A 112 11.83 8.56 15.97
N ARG A 113 12.39 7.39 15.66
CA ARG A 113 13.80 7.22 15.34
C ARG A 113 13.93 6.76 13.90
N ILE A 114 14.78 7.44 13.13
CA ILE A 114 15.08 7.08 11.75
C ILE A 114 16.59 6.82 11.66
N GLU A 115 16.94 5.62 11.23
CA GLU A 115 18.32 5.20 11.02
C GLU A 115 18.51 4.80 9.55
N GLU A 116 19.56 5.33 8.93
CA GLU A 116 19.92 5.04 7.56
C GLU A 116 21.30 4.40 7.51
N THR A 117 21.40 3.28 6.81
CA THR A 117 22.64 2.57 6.50
C THR A 117 22.85 2.47 4.99
N GLU A 118 23.90 1.80 4.55
CA GLU A 118 24.11 1.51 3.13
C GLU A 118 23.06 0.54 2.57
N GLU A 119 22.56 -0.39 3.39
CA GLU A 119 21.69 -1.48 2.95
C GLU A 119 20.20 -1.23 3.24
N GLU A 120 19.86 -0.47 4.28
CA GLU A 120 18.48 -0.28 4.71
C GLU A 120 18.24 1.06 5.42
N ILE A 121 16.98 1.45 5.45
CA ILE A 121 16.47 2.52 6.30
C ILE A 121 15.49 1.92 7.30
N VAL A 122 15.67 2.22 8.58
CA VAL A 122 14.76 1.82 9.66
C VAL A 122 13.99 3.04 10.15
N TYR A 123 12.68 3.01 9.99
CA TYR A 123 11.75 3.97 10.59
C TYR A 123 11.11 3.31 11.80
N GLN A 124 11.31 3.83 12.97
CA GLN A 124 10.83 3.24 14.23
C GLN A 124 9.94 4.20 15.01
N SER A 125 8.79 3.69 15.47
CA SER A 125 7.91 4.33 16.46
C SER A 125 7.60 3.32 17.55
N GLY A 126 8.02 3.59 18.77
CA GLY A 126 7.92 2.64 19.89
C GLY A 126 8.60 1.30 19.57
N LYS A 127 7.83 0.21 19.59
CA LYS A 127 8.29 -1.15 19.24
C LYS A 127 8.11 -1.49 17.77
N THR A 128 7.32 -0.69 17.04
CA THR A 128 7.00 -0.94 15.63
C THR A 128 8.06 -0.32 14.73
N ARG A 129 8.53 -1.08 13.75
CA ARG A 129 9.54 -0.68 12.79
C ARG A 129 9.09 -0.96 11.36
N ALA A 130 9.36 -0.04 10.45
CA ALA A 130 9.36 -0.28 9.00
C ALA A 130 10.80 -0.25 8.51
N VAL A 131 11.23 -1.34 7.88
CA VAL A 131 12.59 -1.52 7.37
C VAL A 131 12.54 -1.53 5.85
N ILE A 132 13.12 -0.52 5.21
CA ILE A 132 13.13 -0.33 3.77
C ILE A 132 14.45 -0.84 3.21
N ASP A 133 14.38 -1.73 2.21
CA ASP A 133 15.53 -2.29 1.51
C ASP A 133 16.12 -1.27 0.52
N LYS A 134 17.44 -1.02 0.59
CA LYS A 134 18.16 -0.10 -0.30
C LYS A 134 19.00 -0.82 -1.36
N ARG A 135 18.99 -2.14 -1.38
CA ARG A 135 19.79 -2.90 -2.35
C ARG A 135 19.31 -2.60 -3.79
N PRO A 136 20.25 -2.33 -4.72
CA PRO A 136 19.91 -2.03 -6.11
C PRO A 136 19.02 -3.12 -6.74
N GLY A 137 17.98 -2.70 -7.46
CA GLY A 137 17.04 -3.62 -8.12
C GLY A 137 16.13 -4.38 -7.16
N SER A 138 16.11 -4.01 -5.89
CA SER A 138 15.24 -4.57 -4.88
C SER A 138 14.29 -3.50 -4.33
N TRP A 139 13.04 -3.85 -4.15
CA TRP A 139 12.05 -3.05 -3.44
C TRP A 139 11.41 -3.89 -2.36
N GLY A 140 11.32 -3.34 -1.16
CA GLY A 140 10.59 -3.98 -0.09
C GLY A 140 10.55 -3.15 1.18
N ILE A 141 9.47 -3.31 1.93
CA ILE A 141 9.32 -2.79 3.29
C ILE A 141 8.89 -3.96 4.17
N ARG A 142 9.64 -4.21 5.23
CA ARG A 142 9.27 -5.18 6.28
C ARG A 142 8.72 -4.42 7.48
N PHE A 143 7.58 -4.85 7.99
CA PHE A 143 6.98 -4.29 9.19
C PHE A 143 7.19 -5.25 10.36
N CYS A 144 7.83 -4.76 11.42
CA CYS A 144 8.24 -5.58 12.56
C CYS A 144 7.71 -4.99 13.88
N ASN A 145 7.48 -5.84 14.86
CA ASN A 145 7.28 -5.46 16.25
C ASN A 145 8.34 -6.15 17.10
N GLY A 146 9.29 -5.39 17.65
CA GLY A 146 10.49 -5.95 18.20
C GLY A 146 11.25 -6.78 17.15
N ASP A 147 11.53 -8.05 17.47
CA ASP A 147 12.24 -8.97 16.56
C ASP A 147 11.31 -9.77 15.66
N ARG A 148 10.00 -9.64 15.82
CA ARG A 148 9.02 -10.35 15.01
C ARG A 148 8.63 -9.53 13.78
N GLU A 149 8.82 -10.10 12.57
CA GLU A 149 8.19 -9.58 11.37
C GLU A 149 6.68 -9.85 11.43
N LEU A 150 5.90 -8.80 11.19
CA LEU A 150 4.44 -8.88 11.18
C LEU A 150 3.92 -9.12 9.76
N THR A 151 4.45 -8.37 8.81
CA THR A 151 4.10 -8.45 7.39
C THR A 151 5.16 -7.72 6.57
N SER A 152 5.12 -7.89 5.27
CA SER A 152 6.01 -7.19 4.35
C SER A 152 5.34 -6.92 3.01
N THR A 153 5.86 -5.93 2.30
CA THR A 153 5.60 -5.68 0.89
C THR A 153 6.91 -5.81 0.13
N GLY A 154 6.88 -6.27 -1.11
CA GLY A 154 8.09 -6.55 -1.87
C GLY A 154 7.89 -6.45 -3.39
N PHE A 155 8.52 -7.34 -4.12
CA PHE A 155 8.51 -7.35 -5.57
C PHE A 155 7.08 -7.34 -6.15
N ARG A 156 6.75 -6.28 -6.90
CA ARG A 156 5.45 -6.05 -7.55
C ARG A 156 4.25 -5.90 -6.59
N ASN A 157 4.49 -5.65 -5.33
CA ASN A 157 3.41 -5.52 -4.35
C ASN A 157 2.91 -4.08 -4.19
N MET A 158 3.74 -3.08 -4.50
CA MET A 158 3.36 -1.67 -4.48
C MET A 158 3.32 -1.11 -5.91
N ALA A 159 2.19 -0.53 -6.32
CA ALA A 159 2.03 -0.05 -7.68
C ALA A 159 1.07 1.15 -7.80
N TYR A 160 1.25 1.89 -8.88
CA TYR A 160 0.24 2.76 -9.46
C TYR A 160 -0.25 2.13 -10.77
N MET A 161 -1.53 1.88 -10.88
CA MET A 161 -2.14 1.20 -12.02
C MET A 161 -3.08 2.11 -12.78
N THR A 162 -2.99 2.10 -14.09
CA THR A 162 -3.90 2.82 -14.98
C THR A 162 -4.73 1.82 -15.78
N ASN A 163 -6.04 1.94 -15.70
CA ASN A 163 -6.94 1.23 -16.60
C ASN A 163 -7.11 2.05 -17.89
N ARG A 164 -6.63 1.54 -19.01
CA ARG A 164 -6.60 2.26 -20.30
C ARG A 164 -7.99 2.44 -20.90
N ASP A 165 -8.92 1.54 -20.61
CA ASP A 165 -10.27 1.59 -21.18
C ASP A 165 -11.13 2.63 -20.48
N THR A 166 -10.97 2.79 -19.18
CA THR A 166 -11.76 3.72 -18.35
C THR A 166 -11.03 5.03 -18.04
N GLY A 167 -9.70 5.07 -18.23
CA GLY A 167 -8.84 6.19 -17.82
C GLY A 167 -8.68 6.32 -16.30
N ARG A 168 -9.20 5.37 -15.51
CA ARG A 168 -9.10 5.41 -14.03
C ARG A 168 -7.72 5.00 -13.56
N HIS A 169 -7.33 5.59 -12.44
CA HIS A 169 -6.07 5.32 -11.77
C HIS A 169 -6.30 4.71 -10.39
N TYR A 170 -5.35 3.88 -9.94
CA TYR A 170 -5.42 3.17 -8.67
C TYR A 170 -4.03 3.08 -8.04
N THR A 171 -3.96 3.32 -6.74
CA THR A 171 -2.80 2.93 -5.94
C THR A 171 -3.06 1.55 -5.36
N VAL A 172 -2.07 0.67 -5.47
CA VAL A 172 -2.18 -0.74 -5.08
C VAL A 172 -1.07 -1.08 -4.11
N GLU A 173 -1.43 -1.77 -3.03
CA GLU A 173 -0.50 -2.33 -2.06
C GLU A 173 -0.87 -3.76 -1.75
N GLN A 174 0.11 -4.66 -1.73
CA GLN A 174 -0.03 -6.04 -1.29
C GLN A 174 0.86 -6.30 -0.09
N LEU A 175 0.27 -6.80 0.97
CA LEU A 175 0.98 -7.22 2.16
C LEU A 175 1.03 -8.75 2.23
N ALA A 176 2.16 -9.28 2.69
CA ALA A 176 2.31 -10.71 2.95
C ALA A 176 1.36 -11.15 4.05
N LEU A 177 0.75 -12.30 3.84
CA LEU A 177 -0.08 -13.00 4.82
C LEU A 177 0.53 -14.38 5.03
N ASP A 178 0.82 -14.74 6.27
CA ASP A 178 1.44 -16.02 6.59
C ASP A 178 0.40 -17.14 6.67
N VAL A 179 0.87 -18.37 6.66
CA VAL A 179 0.03 -19.56 6.88
C VAL A 179 -0.60 -19.46 8.28
N ASP A 180 -1.88 -19.79 8.37
CA ASP A 180 -2.68 -19.68 9.59
C ASP A 180 -3.00 -18.24 10.07
N GLU A 181 -2.71 -17.23 9.27
CA GLU A 181 -3.19 -15.86 9.51
C GLU A 181 -4.58 -15.64 8.89
N TYR A 182 -5.45 -15.01 9.67
CA TYR A 182 -6.82 -14.72 9.28
C TYR A 182 -7.09 -13.22 9.27
N VAL A 183 -7.80 -12.75 8.25
CA VAL A 183 -8.24 -11.36 8.13
C VAL A 183 -9.68 -11.23 8.55
N TYR A 184 -9.95 -10.25 9.40
CA TYR A 184 -11.26 -9.93 9.95
C TYR A 184 -11.60 -8.45 9.72
N GLY A 185 -12.85 -8.08 9.94
CA GLY A 185 -13.31 -6.70 9.84
C GLY A 185 -13.82 -6.35 8.44
N LEU A 186 -13.40 -5.21 7.89
CA LEU A 186 -13.81 -4.64 6.60
C LEU A 186 -15.29 -4.20 6.57
N GLY A 187 -15.78 -3.70 7.69
CA GLY A 187 -17.12 -3.16 7.83
C GLY A 187 -18.20 -4.20 8.13
N GLU A 188 -19.43 -3.71 8.30
CA GLU A 188 -20.62 -4.53 8.54
C GLU A 188 -21.10 -5.15 7.22
N ARG A 189 -21.11 -6.47 7.15
CA ARG A 189 -21.41 -7.23 5.91
C ARG A 189 -22.07 -8.57 6.22
N PHE A 190 -22.88 -9.06 5.26
CA PHE A 190 -23.48 -10.40 5.30
C PHE A 190 -22.58 -11.49 4.68
N THR A 191 -21.30 -11.22 4.53
CA THR A 191 -20.32 -12.19 4.04
C THR A 191 -19.67 -12.97 5.20
N PRO A 192 -18.96 -14.07 4.96
CA PRO A 192 -18.28 -14.83 6.01
C PRO A 192 -17.38 -13.94 6.89
N PHE A 193 -17.30 -14.29 8.16
CA PHE A 193 -16.55 -13.52 9.16
C PHE A 193 -15.05 -13.44 8.85
N VAL A 194 -14.45 -14.58 8.46
CA VAL A 194 -13.08 -14.64 7.94
C VAL A 194 -13.06 -14.13 6.51
N LYS A 195 -12.18 -13.20 6.20
CA LYS A 195 -12.12 -12.50 4.91
C LYS A 195 -11.09 -13.07 3.94
N ASN A 196 -10.29 -14.07 4.36
CA ASN A 196 -9.38 -14.77 3.45
C ASN A 196 -10.14 -15.30 2.23
N GLY A 197 -9.57 -15.10 1.04
CA GLY A 197 -10.19 -15.54 -0.23
C GLY A 197 -11.38 -14.69 -0.70
N GLN A 198 -11.67 -13.56 -0.06
CA GLN A 198 -12.78 -12.68 -0.44
C GLN A 198 -12.29 -11.40 -1.09
N THR A 199 -13.04 -10.92 -2.09
CA THR A 199 -12.93 -9.54 -2.58
C THR A 199 -13.98 -8.70 -1.88
N VAL A 200 -13.55 -7.62 -1.26
CA VAL A 200 -14.42 -6.71 -0.51
C VAL A 200 -14.31 -5.31 -1.10
N GLU A 201 -15.40 -4.80 -1.66
CA GLU A 201 -15.49 -3.39 -2.04
C GLU A 201 -15.99 -2.58 -0.84
N MET A 202 -15.21 -1.56 -0.45
CA MET A 202 -15.57 -0.66 0.64
C MET A 202 -16.21 0.60 0.06
N TRP A 203 -17.52 0.62 0.09
CA TRP A 203 -18.36 1.73 -0.34
C TRP A 203 -19.55 1.82 0.59
N ASN A 204 -19.78 2.98 1.18
CA ASN A 204 -20.93 3.19 2.06
C ASN A 204 -22.20 3.38 1.24
N GLU A 205 -23.17 2.46 1.40
CA GLU A 205 -24.48 2.56 0.82
C GLU A 205 -25.53 2.64 1.91
N ASP A 206 -26.66 3.30 1.63
CA ASP A 206 -27.78 3.36 2.57
C ASP A 206 -28.41 1.97 2.71
N GLY A 207 -28.59 1.54 3.96
CA GLY A 207 -28.94 0.17 4.34
C GLY A 207 -30.35 -0.31 3.98
N GLY A 208 -31.09 0.39 3.14
CA GLY A 208 -32.42 -0.01 2.68
C GLY A 208 -32.44 -1.22 1.74
N THR A 209 -31.32 -1.57 1.14
CA THR A 209 -31.16 -2.72 0.24
C THR A 209 -29.89 -3.47 0.63
N ALA A 210 -29.96 -4.23 1.69
CA ALA A 210 -28.87 -5.07 2.13
C ALA A 210 -28.45 -6.04 1.02
N SER A 211 -27.33 -5.76 0.36
CA SER A 211 -26.70 -6.68 -0.55
C SER A 211 -25.48 -7.31 0.12
N GLU A 212 -24.99 -8.43 -0.43
CA GLU A 212 -23.76 -9.04 0.04
C GLU A 212 -22.54 -8.09 -0.06
N ILE A 213 -22.66 -7.02 -0.83
CA ILE A 213 -21.52 -6.22 -1.29
C ILE A 213 -21.13 -5.15 -0.29
N ALA A 214 -22.04 -4.40 0.28
CA ALA A 214 -21.67 -3.40 1.27
C ALA A 214 -22.88 -2.89 2.03
N TYR A 215 -22.76 -2.85 3.34
CA TYR A 215 -23.76 -2.26 4.22
C TYR A 215 -23.21 -1.01 4.91
N LYS A 216 -22.09 -1.16 5.62
CA LYS A 216 -21.35 -0.05 6.23
C LYS A 216 -19.87 -0.41 6.27
N ASN A 217 -19.04 0.52 5.83
CA ASN A 217 -17.59 0.42 5.96
C ASN A 217 -17.16 1.38 7.08
N ILE A 218 -17.14 0.89 8.30
CA ILE A 218 -16.71 1.62 9.48
C ILE A 218 -15.36 1.05 9.92
#